data_006d51a153ff93c6ecccf7e66bd7869d
#
_entry.id   006d51a153ff93c6ecccf7e66bd7869d
#
_cell.length_a   1.000
_cell.length_b   1.000
_cell.length_c   1.000
_cell.angle_alpha   90.00
_cell.angle_beta   90.00
_cell.angle_gamma   90.00
#
_symmetry.space_group_name_H-M   'P 1'
#
loop_
_entity.id
_entity.type
_entity.pdbx_description
1 polymer ?
#
loop_
_entity_poly.entity_id
_entity_poly.type
_entity_poly.pdbx_seq_one_letter_code
_entity_poly.pdbx_strand_id
1 'polypeptide(L)'
;YGATVFTTLRIYDRCLDYPLTNWQGHCDRLLSTIHTFGWQEPDWQRVRQGAELLQDFPVLRVTIFPDGREWITGRNLPADLTEKQKYGVSASLISGREFQRFLPTHKTGNYLGAWLAKIAAQQMTTSEAILADTQGNWLETSTGNLWGWQNGCWWTPPLETGILPGVMRSQLLNWLKNQNQPVIEKPWTPEIVKKMEAIAYSNSIVELIPIHTDAGKRRFK
;
A
#
# COMPACT_ATOMS: atom_id res chain seq x y z
N TYR A 1 11.97 -1.41 -19.78
CA TYR A 1 12.27 -2.61 -18.98
C TYR A 1 11.56 -2.64 -17.62
N GLY A 2 10.79 -1.62 -17.22
CA GLY A 2 10.19 -1.56 -15.88
C GLY A 2 11.20 -1.34 -14.73
N ALA A 3 12.48 -1.11 -15.06
CA ALA A 3 13.53 -0.83 -14.09
C ALA A 3 13.38 0.61 -13.55
N THR A 4 12.40 0.79 -12.68
CA THR A 4 12.16 2.04 -11.97
C THR A 4 11.76 1.71 -10.54
N VAL A 5 11.98 2.65 -9.63
CA VAL A 5 11.38 2.66 -8.31
C VAL A 5 10.45 3.85 -8.20
N PHE A 6 9.36 3.71 -7.47
CA PHE A 6 8.41 4.80 -7.37
C PHE A 6 7.74 4.89 -6.02
N THR A 7 7.21 6.05 -5.73
CA THR A 7 6.28 6.26 -4.64
C THR A 7 5.04 6.99 -5.15
N THR A 8 3.92 6.81 -4.47
CA THR A 8 2.69 7.56 -4.75
C THR A 8 2.15 8.03 -3.41
N LEU A 9 1.85 9.30 -3.31
CA LEU A 9 1.45 9.94 -2.07
C LEU A 9 0.25 10.86 -2.30
N ARG A 10 -0.59 11.00 -1.28
CA ARG A 10 -1.65 11.99 -1.25
C ARG A 10 -1.10 13.29 -0.66
N ILE A 11 -1.45 14.41 -1.28
CA ILE A 11 -1.13 15.74 -0.80
C ILE A 11 -2.32 16.25 -0.01
N TYR A 12 -2.09 16.63 1.24
CA TYR A 12 -3.08 17.26 2.10
C TYR A 12 -2.78 18.75 2.19
N ASP A 13 -3.81 19.57 2.11
CA ASP A 13 -3.73 21.04 2.23
C ASP A 13 -2.69 21.68 1.28
N ARG A 14 -2.45 21.07 0.11
CA ARG A 14 -1.43 21.51 -0.86
C ARG A 14 -0.03 21.63 -0.23
N CYS A 15 0.27 20.79 0.74
CA CYS A 15 1.50 20.87 1.52
C CYS A 15 2.23 19.52 1.54
N LEU A 16 3.45 19.50 1.02
CA LEU A 16 4.30 18.30 1.05
C LEU A 16 4.74 17.95 2.48
N ASP A 17 4.87 18.95 3.35
CA ASP A 17 5.30 18.80 4.74
C ASP A 17 4.12 18.50 5.70
N TYR A 18 2.91 18.37 5.16
CA TYR A 18 1.77 17.96 5.98
C TYR A 18 2.03 16.57 6.59
N PRO A 19 1.76 16.35 7.89
CA PRO A 19 2.12 15.09 8.57
C PRO A 19 1.58 13.83 7.88
N LEU A 20 0.35 13.85 7.35
CA LEU A 20 -0.22 12.71 6.65
C LEU A 20 0.34 12.52 5.22
N THR A 21 0.83 13.58 4.56
CA THR A 21 1.55 13.49 3.29
C THR A 21 2.83 12.67 3.49
N ASN A 22 3.53 12.93 4.60
CA ASN A 22 4.76 12.22 5.00
C ASN A 22 5.80 12.13 3.87
N TRP A 23 6.11 13.29 3.27
CA TRP A 23 7.07 13.40 2.18
C TRP A 23 8.39 12.69 2.49
N GLN A 24 8.94 12.92 3.70
CA GLN A 24 10.21 12.30 4.11
C GLN A 24 10.14 10.77 4.10
N GLY A 25 9.10 10.17 4.68
CA GLY A 25 8.95 8.70 4.67
C GLY A 25 8.82 8.11 3.27
N HIS A 26 8.27 8.88 2.31
CA HIS A 26 8.24 8.49 0.90
C HIS A 26 9.64 8.55 0.25
N CYS A 27 10.42 9.60 0.54
CA CYS A 27 11.80 9.73 0.07
C CYS A 27 12.71 8.66 0.66
N ASP A 28 12.62 8.40 1.96
CA ASP A 28 13.42 7.39 2.67
C ASP A 28 13.22 5.99 2.08
N ARG A 29 11.98 5.62 1.75
CA ARG A 29 11.68 4.34 1.10
C ARG A 29 12.24 4.26 -0.31
N LEU A 30 12.19 5.34 -1.10
CA LEU A 30 12.84 5.40 -2.40
C LEU A 30 14.35 5.23 -2.26
N LEU A 31 14.98 6.00 -1.36
CA LEU A 31 16.41 6.00 -1.10
C LEU A 31 16.90 4.62 -0.67
N SER A 32 16.20 3.98 0.28
CA SER A 32 16.51 2.61 0.72
C SER A 32 16.54 1.62 -0.46
N THR A 33 15.58 1.73 -1.39
CA THR A 33 15.55 0.86 -2.57
C THR A 33 16.66 1.19 -3.57
N ILE A 34 16.93 2.48 -3.81
CA ILE A 34 18.00 2.98 -4.68
C ILE A 34 19.36 2.43 -4.19
N HIS A 35 19.63 2.54 -2.88
CA HIS A 35 20.86 2.01 -2.27
C HIS A 35 20.96 0.49 -2.41
N THR A 36 19.86 -0.25 -2.15
CA THR A 36 19.83 -1.71 -2.29
C THR A 36 20.19 -2.17 -3.70
N PHE A 37 19.78 -1.40 -4.72
CA PHE A 37 20.04 -1.73 -6.12
C PHE A 37 21.37 -1.15 -6.65
N GLY A 38 22.08 -0.35 -5.85
CA GLY A 38 23.31 0.31 -6.28
C GLY A 38 23.09 1.32 -7.41
N TRP A 39 21.88 1.93 -7.45
CA TRP A 39 21.53 2.93 -8.46
C TRP A 39 22.04 4.31 -8.07
N GLN A 40 22.13 5.21 -9.07
CA GLN A 40 22.47 6.60 -8.82
C GLN A 40 21.33 7.29 -8.06
N GLU A 41 21.68 8.03 -7.01
CA GLU A 41 20.72 8.89 -6.33
C GLU A 41 20.25 10.04 -7.23
N PRO A 42 18.97 10.41 -7.15
CA PRO A 42 18.48 11.61 -7.84
C PRO A 42 18.99 12.87 -7.12
N ASP A 43 18.90 13.99 -7.80
CA ASP A 43 18.97 15.29 -7.14
C ASP A 43 17.68 15.53 -6.34
N TRP A 44 17.74 15.26 -5.03
CA TRP A 44 16.58 15.36 -4.13
C TRP A 44 16.01 16.78 -4.06
N GLN A 45 16.83 17.81 -4.25
CA GLN A 45 16.33 19.20 -4.32
C GLN A 45 15.46 19.38 -5.58
N ARG A 46 15.89 18.86 -6.69
CA ARG A 46 15.13 18.92 -7.96
C ARG A 46 13.86 18.08 -7.88
N VAL A 47 13.92 16.88 -7.25
CA VAL A 47 12.72 16.06 -6.98
C VAL A 47 11.71 16.84 -6.12
N ARG A 48 12.17 17.52 -5.07
CA ARG A 48 11.32 18.34 -4.20
C ARG A 48 10.68 19.49 -4.97
N GLN A 49 11.45 20.26 -5.71
CA GLN A 49 10.96 21.37 -6.54
C GLN A 49 9.93 20.89 -7.57
N GLY A 50 10.19 19.76 -8.23
CA GLY A 50 9.24 19.17 -9.19
C GLY A 50 7.93 18.74 -8.53
N ALA A 51 7.98 18.24 -7.30
CA ALA A 51 6.78 17.89 -6.54
C ALA A 51 6.00 19.14 -6.09
N GLU A 52 6.68 20.22 -5.70
CA GLU A 52 6.05 21.49 -5.31
C GLU A 52 5.31 22.16 -6.47
N LEU A 53 5.85 22.06 -7.70
CA LEU A 53 5.17 22.56 -8.90
C LEU A 53 3.84 21.84 -9.19
N LEU A 54 3.66 20.64 -8.65
CA LEU A 54 2.48 19.80 -8.85
C LEU A 54 1.64 19.63 -7.58
N GLN A 55 1.93 20.35 -6.51
CA GLN A 55 1.25 20.18 -5.21
C GLN A 55 -0.26 20.53 -5.22
N ASP A 56 -0.73 21.19 -6.27
CA ASP A 56 -2.18 21.41 -6.49
C ASP A 56 -2.92 20.11 -6.85
N PHE A 57 -2.22 19.10 -7.34
CA PHE A 57 -2.80 17.79 -7.53
C PHE A 57 -2.87 17.04 -6.20
N PRO A 58 -4.03 16.47 -5.84
CA PRO A 58 -4.17 15.75 -4.57
C PRO A 58 -3.38 14.44 -4.52
N VAL A 59 -2.85 13.95 -5.63
CA VAL A 59 -2.01 12.75 -5.70
C VAL A 59 -0.81 12.99 -6.57
N LEU A 60 0.38 12.75 -6.03
CA LEU A 60 1.62 12.74 -6.79
C LEU A 60 2.20 11.32 -6.89
N ARG A 61 2.83 11.05 -8.02
CA ARG A 61 3.70 9.90 -8.20
C ARG A 61 5.10 10.38 -8.57
N VAL A 62 6.09 10.01 -7.78
CA VAL A 62 7.51 10.22 -8.04
C VAL A 62 8.10 8.90 -8.48
N THR A 63 8.73 8.87 -9.65
CA THR A 63 9.41 7.71 -10.23
C THR A 63 10.86 8.06 -10.43
N ILE A 64 11.78 7.18 -9.98
CA ILE A 64 13.23 7.34 -10.14
C ILE A 64 13.74 6.21 -11.03
N PHE A 65 14.61 6.58 -11.96
CA PHE A 65 15.30 5.67 -12.89
C PHE A 65 16.69 5.28 -12.36
N PRO A 66 17.30 4.19 -12.86
CA PRO A 66 18.63 3.74 -12.42
C PRO A 66 19.75 4.77 -12.52
N ASP A 67 19.63 5.74 -13.45
CA ASP A 67 20.57 6.81 -13.69
C ASP A 67 20.26 8.10 -12.90
N GLY A 68 19.41 8.01 -11.89
CA GLY A 68 19.05 9.14 -11.02
C GLY A 68 18.04 10.12 -11.61
N ARG A 69 17.61 9.96 -12.87
CA ARG A 69 16.55 10.79 -13.42
C ARG A 69 15.23 10.55 -12.68
N GLU A 70 14.44 11.60 -12.57
CA GLU A 70 13.10 11.55 -11.98
C GLU A 70 12.02 11.84 -13.01
N TRP A 71 10.85 11.30 -12.73
CA TRP A 71 9.60 11.66 -13.42
C TRP A 71 8.49 11.80 -12.40
N ILE A 72 7.90 13.00 -12.33
CA ILE A 72 6.86 13.34 -11.37
C ILE A 72 5.57 13.61 -12.12
N THR A 73 4.48 13.02 -11.67
CA THR A 73 3.15 13.21 -12.26
C THR A 73 2.13 13.49 -11.17
N GLY A 74 1.17 14.37 -11.49
CA GLY A 74 0.02 14.68 -10.66
C GLY A 74 -1.26 14.06 -11.22
N ARG A 75 -2.20 13.69 -10.34
CA ARG A 75 -3.53 13.22 -10.72
C ARG A 75 -4.56 13.49 -9.64
N ASN A 76 -5.84 13.39 -9.99
CA ASN A 76 -6.94 13.47 -9.04
C ASN A 76 -7.05 12.20 -8.18
N LEU A 77 -7.71 12.34 -7.03
CA LEU A 77 -8.16 11.20 -6.24
C LEU A 77 -9.19 10.37 -7.02
N PRO A 78 -9.32 9.06 -6.74
CA PRO A 78 -10.43 8.27 -7.28
C PRO A 78 -11.77 8.91 -6.92
N ALA A 79 -12.67 9.06 -7.89
CA ALA A 79 -13.96 9.71 -7.69
C ALA A 79 -14.85 8.97 -6.66
N ASP A 80 -14.68 7.68 -6.55
CA ASP A 80 -15.41 6.78 -5.64
C ASP A 80 -14.73 6.55 -4.28
N LEU A 81 -13.67 7.33 -3.96
CA LEU A 81 -12.87 7.13 -2.76
C LEU A 81 -13.70 7.23 -1.48
N THR A 82 -14.50 8.29 -1.35
CA THR A 82 -15.34 8.51 -0.16
C THR A 82 -16.35 7.38 0.03
N GLU A 83 -16.93 6.89 -1.05
CA GLU A 83 -17.85 5.76 -1.03
C GLU A 83 -17.13 4.48 -0.56
N LYS A 84 -15.94 4.19 -1.11
CA LYS A 84 -15.12 3.04 -0.73
C LYS A 84 -14.66 3.11 0.73
N GLN A 85 -14.27 4.28 1.22
CA GLN A 85 -13.90 4.47 2.62
C GLN A 85 -15.09 4.20 3.56
N LYS A 86 -16.29 4.65 3.17
CA LYS A 86 -17.50 4.51 4.00
C LYS A 86 -18.09 3.10 3.96
N TYR A 87 -18.17 2.51 2.78
CA TYR A 87 -18.90 1.25 2.58
C TYR A 87 -17.98 0.04 2.40
N GLY A 88 -16.68 0.27 2.18
CA GLY A 88 -15.73 -0.80 1.90
C GLY A 88 -15.76 -1.29 0.45
N VAL A 89 -14.95 -2.29 0.16
CA VAL A 89 -14.86 -2.94 -1.15
C VAL A 89 -14.92 -4.46 -1.00
N SER A 90 -15.42 -5.14 -2.02
CA SER A 90 -15.29 -6.59 -2.12
C SER A 90 -13.86 -6.97 -2.54
N ALA A 91 -13.34 -8.06 -2.00
CA ALA A 91 -12.02 -8.58 -2.38
C ALA A 91 -12.01 -10.09 -2.45
N SER A 92 -11.29 -10.64 -3.42
CA SER A 92 -11.05 -12.07 -3.60
C SER A 92 -9.61 -12.44 -3.29
N LEU A 93 -9.41 -13.61 -2.69
CA LEU A 93 -8.09 -14.20 -2.50
C LEU A 93 -7.58 -14.70 -3.84
N ILE A 94 -6.44 -14.20 -4.27
CA ILE A 94 -5.80 -14.57 -5.52
C ILE A 94 -4.45 -15.20 -5.20
N SER A 95 -4.25 -16.43 -5.66
CA SER A 95 -3.02 -17.20 -5.46
C SER A 95 -2.50 -17.72 -6.80
N GLY A 96 -1.18 -17.79 -6.94
CA GLY A 96 -0.49 -18.24 -8.14
C GLY A 96 0.87 -17.56 -8.25
N ARG A 97 1.83 -18.21 -8.88
CA ARG A 97 3.18 -17.65 -9.06
C ARG A 97 3.18 -16.38 -9.91
N GLU A 98 2.29 -16.31 -10.89
CA GLU A 98 2.11 -15.16 -11.79
C GLU A 98 1.61 -13.91 -11.09
N PHE A 99 0.98 -14.05 -9.94
CA PHE A 99 0.44 -12.94 -9.14
C PHE A 99 1.39 -12.44 -8.05
N GLN A 100 2.48 -13.19 -7.80
CA GLN A 100 3.46 -12.83 -6.80
C GLN A 100 4.27 -11.62 -7.25
N ARG A 101 4.53 -10.72 -6.32
CA ARG A 101 5.42 -9.59 -6.58
C ARG A 101 6.87 -10.07 -6.53
N PHE A 102 7.61 -9.81 -7.61
CA PHE A 102 9.06 -9.94 -7.58
C PHE A 102 9.64 -8.77 -6.78
N LEU A 103 10.56 -9.03 -5.85
CA LEU A 103 11.11 -8.06 -4.90
C LEU A 103 10.00 -7.32 -4.12
N PRO A 104 9.16 -8.04 -3.37
CA PRO A 104 7.93 -7.48 -2.79
C PRO A 104 8.20 -6.38 -1.75
N THR A 105 9.38 -6.38 -1.11
CA THR A 105 9.80 -5.35 -0.16
C THR A 105 10.16 -4.01 -0.82
N HIS A 106 10.30 -3.98 -2.15
CA HIS A 106 10.65 -2.80 -2.92
C HIS A 106 9.48 -2.34 -3.81
N LYS A 107 9.26 -1.03 -3.87
CA LYS A 107 8.21 -0.46 -4.73
C LYS A 107 8.78 -0.14 -6.11
N THR A 108 8.99 -1.21 -6.90
CA THR A 108 9.53 -1.13 -8.25
C THR A 108 8.44 -0.91 -9.30
N GLY A 109 8.82 -0.48 -10.52
CA GLY A 109 7.91 -0.40 -11.67
C GLY A 109 7.38 -1.75 -12.18
N ASN A 110 7.97 -2.86 -11.72
CA ASN A 110 7.50 -4.21 -12.05
C ASN A 110 6.27 -4.59 -11.22
N TYR A 111 5.13 -4.03 -11.60
CA TYR A 111 3.85 -4.21 -10.90
C TYR A 111 2.90 -5.18 -11.61
N LEU A 112 3.40 -5.90 -12.63
CA LEU A 112 2.56 -6.74 -13.49
C LEU A 112 1.82 -7.82 -12.69
N GLY A 113 2.50 -8.53 -11.78
CA GLY A 113 1.86 -9.59 -10.98
C GLY A 113 0.68 -9.05 -10.14
N ALA A 114 0.86 -7.95 -9.42
CA ALA A 114 -0.21 -7.33 -8.64
C ALA A 114 -1.34 -6.79 -9.53
N TRP A 115 -1.03 -6.27 -10.71
CA TRP A 115 -2.02 -5.81 -11.68
C TRP A 115 -2.84 -6.97 -12.24
N LEU A 116 -2.19 -8.07 -12.61
CA LEU A 116 -2.87 -9.30 -13.07
C LEU A 116 -3.78 -9.87 -11.99
N ALA A 117 -3.33 -9.90 -10.74
CA ALA A 117 -4.16 -10.32 -9.61
C ALA A 117 -5.43 -9.46 -9.49
N LYS A 118 -5.29 -8.14 -9.65
CA LYS A 118 -6.45 -7.23 -9.64
C LYS A 118 -7.41 -7.51 -10.78
N ILE A 119 -6.93 -7.78 -12.00
CA ILE A 119 -7.77 -8.16 -13.13
C ILE A 119 -8.49 -9.49 -12.86
N ALA A 120 -7.79 -10.48 -12.30
CA ALA A 120 -8.40 -11.75 -11.91
C ALA A 120 -9.52 -11.55 -10.88
N ALA A 121 -9.31 -10.71 -9.87
CA ALA A 121 -10.34 -10.36 -8.90
C ALA A 121 -11.56 -9.67 -9.56
N GLN A 122 -11.33 -8.75 -10.50
CA GLN A 122 -12.40 -8.11 -11.25
C GLN A 122 -13.22 -9.10 -12.10
N GLN A 123 -12.59 -10.11 -12.67
CA GLN A 123 -13.30 -11.20 -13.35
C GLN A 123 -14.18 -12.03 -12.41
N MET A 124 -13.84 -12.06 -11.12
CA MET A 124 -14.65 -12.64 -10.05
C MET A 124 -15.65 -11.63 -9.44
N THR A 125 -15.90 -10.50 -10.12
CA THR A 125 -16.82 -9.42 -9.68
C THR A 125 -16.42 -8.74 -8.37
N THR A 126 -15.14 -8.80 -7.98
CA THR A 126 -14.62 -8.11 -6.79
C THR A 126 -13.70 -6.95 -7.17
N SER A 127 -13.60 -5.96 -6.29
CA SER A 127 -12.91 -4.69 -6.58
C SER A 127 -11.42 -4.71 -6.26
N GLU A 128 -10.97 -5.65 -5.39
CA GLU A 128 -9.59 -5.73 -4.95
C GLU A 128 -9.13 -7.20 -4.87
N ALA A 129 -7.82 -7.41 -5.03
CA ALA A 129 -7.20 -8.72 -4.89
C ALA A 129 -6.42 -8.79 -3.57
N ILE A 130 -6.60 -9.85 -2.82
CA ILE A 130 -5.75 -10.21 -1.69
C ILE A 130 -4.71 -11.21 -2.22
N LEU A 131 -3.44 -10.89 -2.05
CA LEU A 131 -2.33 -11.74 -2.46
C LEU A 131 -1.98 -12.72 -1.34
N ALA A 132 -1.75 -13.97 -1.70
CA ALA A 132 -1.35 -15.01 -0.76
C ALA A 132 -0.04 -15.67 -1.20
N ASP A 133 0.66 -16.24 -0.22
CA ASP A 133 1.79 -17.13 -0.48
C ASP A 133 1.33 -18.53 -0.94
N THR A 134 2.29 -19.43 -1.18
CA THR A 134 2.04 -20.80 -1.60
C THR A 134 1.36 -21.68 -0.54
N GLN A 135 1.33 -21.22 0.72
CA GLN A 135 0.68 -21.89 1.83
C GLN A 135 -0.73 -21.34 2.09
N GLY A 136 -1.16 -20.32 1.34
CA GLY A 136 -2.45 -19.65 1.50
C GLY A 136 -2.47 -18.59 2.59
N ASN A 137 -1.31 -18.20 3.15
CA ASN A 137 -1.24 -17.09 4.09
C ASN A 137 -1.48 -15.77 3.35
N TRP A 138 -2.30 -14.91 3.92
CA TRP A 138 -2.60 -13.61 3.35
C TRP A 138 -1.43 -12.64 3.59
N LEU A 139 -0.97 -11.99 2.55
CA LEU A 139 0.19 -11.10 2.58
C LEU A 139 -0.23 -9.62 2.59
N GLU A 140 -0.71 -9.15 1.47
CA GLU A 140 -1.12 -7.78 1.23
C GLU A 140 -2.20 -7.73 0.16
N THR A 141 -2.79 -6.58 -0.14
CA THR A 141 -3.63 -6.46 -1.34
C THR A 141 -2.80 -6.08 -2.56
N SER A 142 -3.40 -6.11 -3.76
CA SER A 142 -2.72 -5.66 -4.97
C SER A 142 -2.24 -4.19 -4.88
N THR A 143 -2.79 -3.40 -3.98
CA THR A 143 -2.52 -1.96 -3.86
C THR A 143 -2.11 -1.46 -2.48
N GLY A 144 -2.21 -2.28 -1.42
CA GLY A 144 -1.95 -1.82 -0.04
C GLY A 144 -1.75 -2.93 0.98
N ASN A 145 -1.40 -2.56 2.21
CA ASN A 145 -1.16 -3.50 3.31
C ASN A 145 -2.46 -3.86 4.02
N LEU A 146 -2.57 -5.10 4.47
CA LEU A 146 -3.73 -5.62 5.20
C LEU A 146 -3.74 -5.20 6.67
N TRP A 147 -4.94 -4.98 7.19
CA TRP A 147 -5.27 -4.72 8.58
C TRP A 147 -6.45 -5.56 9.01
N GLY A 148 -6.39 -6.07 10.22
CA GLY A 148 -7.48 -6.84 10.83
C GLY A 148 -7.81 -6.32 12.21
N TRP A 149 -9.02 -6.65 12.67
CA TRP A 149 -9.46 -6.42 14.03
C TRP A 149 -9.98 -7.71 14.61
N GLN A 150 -9.50 -8.09 15.80
CA GLN A 150 -9.94 -9.27 16.52
C GLN A 150 -9.71 -9.09 18.02
N ASN A 151 -10.73 -9.36 18.84
CA ASN A 151 -10.65 -9.36 20.30
C ASN A 151 -9.99 -8.08 20.89
N GLY A 152 -10.37 -6.90 20.39
CA GLY A 152 -9.83 -5.64 20.88
C GLY A 152 -8.40 -5.31 20.41
N CYS A 153 -7.82 -6.08 19.50
CA CYS A 153 -6.47 -5.89 18.98
C CYS A 153 -6.48 -5.65 17.47
N TRP A 154 -5.60 -4.76 17.03
CA TRP A 154 -5.25 -4.60 15.62
C TRP A 154 -4.27 -5.68 15.18
N TRP A 155 -4.39 -6.11 13.94
CA TRP A 155 -3.53 -7.12 13.33
C TRP A 155 -3.04 -6.64 11.97
N THR A 156 -1.78 -6.96 11.62
CA THR A 156 -1.23 -6.77 10.27
C THR A 156 -0.17 -7.83 10.01
N PRO A 157 -0.01 -8.33 8.76
CA PRO A 157 1.10 -9.21 8.43
C PRO A 157 2.45 -8.53 8.71
N PRO A 158 3.45 -9.25 9.22
CA PRO A 158 4.78 -8.71 9.48
C PRO A 158 5.58 -8.56 8.18
N LEU A 159 6.58 -7.66 8.17
CA LEU A 159 7.39 -7.38 6.97
C LEU A 159 8.18 -8.60 6.49
N GLU A 160 8.56 -9.49 7.40
CA GLU A 160 9.29 -10.73 7.14
C GLU A 160 8.54 -11.70 6.22
N THR A 161 7.24 -11.54 6.09
CA THR A 161 6.43 -12.32 5.12
C THR A 161 6.63 -11.87 3.67
N GLY A 162 7.46 -10.85 3.41
CA GLY A 162 7.73 -10.35 2.08
C GLY A 162 6.62 -9.46 1.53
N ILE A 163 6.10 -8.57 2.36
CA ILE A 163 5.16 -7.50 1.95
C ILE A 163 5.88 -6.17 1.78
N LEU A 164 5.22 -5.22 1.11
CA LEU A 164 5.76 -3.87 0.97
C LEU A 164 5.78 -3.16 2.33
N PRO A 165 6.91 -2.52 2.74
CA PRO A 165 6.93 -1.59 3.86
C PRO A 165 6.19 -0.29 3.47
N GLY A 166 4.87 -0.30 3.63
CA GLY A 166 4.00 0.81 3.24
C GLY A 166 4.20 2.02 4.15
N VAL A 167 4.33 3.22 3.57
CA VAL A 167 4.44 4.47 4.35
C VAL A 167 3.20 4.67 5.21
N MET A 168 2.00 4.47 4.66
CA MET A 168 0.76 4.54 5.45
C MET A 168 0.71 3.45 6.54
N ARG A 169 1.23 2.22 6.27
CA ARG A 169 1.32 1.18 7.29
C ARG A 169 2.16 1.66 8.48
N SER A 170 3.32 2.24 8.22
CA SER A 170 4.20 2.77 9.27
C SER A 170 3.55 3.92 10.05
N GLN A 171 2.83 4.82 9.37
CA GLN A 171 2.09 5.90 10.01
C GLN A 171 0.98 5.37 10.92
N LEU A 172 0.20 4.37 10.45
CA LEU A 172 -0.85 3.74 11.25
C LEU A 172 -0.30 3.00 12.46
N LEU A 173 0.81 2.26 12.32
CA LEU A 173 1.48 1.61 13.46
C LEU A 173 1.91 2.62 14.52
N ASN A 174 2.54 3.72 14.09
CA ASN A 174 2.96 4.78 15.01
C ASN A 174 1.76 5.47 15.68
N TRP A 175 0.70 5.74 14.93
CA TRP A 175 -0.51 6.33 15.47
C TRP A 175 -1.18 5.40 16.50
N LEU A 176 -1.37 4.12 16.19
CA LEU A 176 -1.93 3.13 17.09
C LEU A 176 -1.11 3.00 18.37
N LYS A 177 0.22 2.96 18.26
CA LYS A 177 1.13 2.95 19.41
C LYS A 177 0.94 4.17 20.30
N ASN A 178 0.85 5.36 19.70
CA ASN A 178 0.63 6.62 20.45
C ASN A 178 -0.75 6.69 21.12
N GLN A 179 -1.74 5.96 20.58
CA GLN A 179 -3.07 5.80 21.18
C GLN A 179 -3.14 4.62 22.17
N ASN A 180 -2.01 3.99 22.52
CA ASN A 180 -1.95 2.79 23.37
C ASN A 180 -2.86 1.63 22.86
N GLN A 181 -3.07 1.54 21.54
CA GLN A 181 -3.83 0.48 20.93
C GLN A 181 -2.93 -0.74 20.67
N PRO A 182 -3.31 -1.94 21.11
CA PRO A 182 -2.50 -3.13 20.89
C PRO A 182 -2.49 -3.51 19.40
N VAL A 183 -1.29 -3.78 18.88
CA VAL A 183 -1.10 -4.25 17.50
C VAL A 183 -0.31 -5.56 17.52
N ILE A 184 -0.79 -6.54 16.78
CA ILE A 184 -0.16 -7.86 16.63
C ILE A 184 0.34 -7.98 15.19
N GLU A 185 1.66 -8.10 15.03
CA GLU A 185 2.31 -8.38 13.76
C GLU A 185 2.64 -9.87 13.69
N LYS A 186 1.79 -10.65 13.00
CA LYS A 186 1.94 -12.10 12.81
C LYS A 186 1.48 -12.52 11.41
N PRO A 187 2.01 -13.62 10.84
CA PRO A 187 1.52 -14.17 9.58
C PRO A 187 0.01 -14.46 9.64
N TRP A 188 -0.70 -14.13 8.58
CA TRP A 188 -2.15 -14.32 8.49
C TRP A 188 -2.50 -15.64 7.83
N THR A 189 -2.49 -16.71 8.62
CA THR A 189 -2.95 -18.03 8.15
C THR A 189 -4.47 -18.01 7.91
N PRO A 190 -4.99 -18.96 7.10
CA PRO A 190 -6.43 -19.09 6.91
C PRO A 190 -7.22 -19.22 8.22
N GLU A 191 -6.65 -19.85 9.26
CA GLU A 191 -7.27 -20.00 10.58
C GLU A 191 -7.36 -18.69 11.34
N ILE A 192 -6.33 -17.82 11.20
CA ILE A 192 -6.34 -16.48 11.80
C ILE A 192 -7.37 -15.62 11.09
N VAL A 193 -7.36 -15.61 9.76
CA VAL A 193 -8.30 -14.81 8.96
C VAL A 193 -9.76 -15.14 9.27
N LYS A 194 -10.11 -16.43 9.47
CA LYS A 194 -11.47 -16.85 9.82
C LYS A 194 -11.95 -16.23 11.14
N LYS A 195 -11.04 -15.86 12.05
CA LYS A 195 -11.37 -15.29 13.36
C LYS A 195 -11.44 -13.76 13.35
N MET A 196 -11.01 -13.11 12.27
CA MET A 196 -11.05 -11.65 12.17
C MET A 196 -12.49 -11.15 12.15
N GLU A 197 -12.78 -10.17 12.98
CA GLU A 197 -14.08 -9.51 13.07
C GLU A 197 -14.25 -8.47 11.95
N ALA A 198 -13.15 -7.83 11.56
CA ALA A 198 -13.11 -6.89 10.45
C ALA A 198 -11.75 -6.95 9.75
N ILE A 199 -11.75 -6.65 8.45
CA ILE A 199 -10.55 -6.59 7.62
C ILE A 199 -10.59 -5.30 6.81
N ALA A 200 -9.41 -4.68 6.60
CA ALA A 200 -9.23 -3.51 5.76
C ALA A 200 -7.87 -3.56 5.06
N TYR A 201 -7.65 -2.64 4.14
CA TYR A 201 -6.33 -2.37 3.61
C TYR A 201 -6.01 -0.88 3.63
N SER A 202 -4.72 -0.55 3.66
CA SER A 202 -4.26 0.83 3.64
C SER A 202 -3.21 1.08 2.57
N ASN A 203 -3.22 2.28 2.02
CA ASN A 203 -2.10 2.86 1.28
C ASN A 203 -2.13 4.38 1.38
N SER A 204 -1.07 5.04 0.92
CA SER A 204 -0.91 6.51 1.06
C SER A 204 -1.88 7.35 0.21
N ILE A 205 -2.78 6.75 -0.57
CA ILE A 205 -3.80 7.44 -1.35
C ILE A 205 -5.17 7.34 -0.69
N VAL A 206 -5.51 6.10 -0.30
CA VAL A 206 -6.87 5.78 0.16
C VAL A 206 -7.00 5.74 1.67
N GLU A 207 -5.90 5.96 2.40
CA GLU A 207 -5.83 5.82 3.86
C GLU A 207 -6.19 4.40 4.28
N LEU A 208 -7.41 4.17 4.73
CA LEU A 208 -7.94 2.86 5.14
C LEU A 208 -9.27 2.58 4.46
N ILE A 209 -9.40 1.42 3.82
CA ILE A 209 -10.64 0.96 3.20
C ILE A 209 -11.04 -0.39 3.79
N PRO A 210 -12.25 -0.55 4.32
CA PRO A 210 -12.78 -1.83 4.75
C PRO A 210 -12.88 -2.83 3.59
N ILE A 211 -12.63 -4.11 3.89
CA ILE A 211 -12.77 -5.22 2.92
C ILE A 211 -13.94 -6.10 3.35
N HIS A 212 -14.79 -6.43 2.38
CA HIS A 212 -15.80 -7.48 2.47
C HIS A 212 -15.31 -8.69 1.68
N THR A 213 -15.15 -9.81 2.34
CA THR A 213 -14.88 -11.10 1.67
C THR A 213 -16.19 -11.85 1.50
N ASP A 214 -16.26 -12.77 0.54
CA ASP A 214 -17.45 -13.62 0.29
C ASP A 214 -17.88 -14.42 1.53
N ALA A 215 -17.04 -14.53 2.55
CA ALA A 215 -17.31 -15.21 3.82
C ALA A 215 -18.18 -14.41 4.82
N GLY A 216 -18.68 -13.21 4.47
CA GLY A 216 -19.61 -12.44 5.29
C GLY A 216 -19.26 -10.96 5.43
N LYS A 217 -20.28 -10.13 5.59
CA LYS A 217 -20.17 -8.68 5.78
C LYS A 217 -19.59 -8.38 7.16
N ARG A 218 -18.29 -8.11 7.25
CA ARG A 218 -17.62 -7.67 8.47
C ARG A 218 -17.24 -6.20 8.33
N ARG A 219 -17.73 -5.34 9.22
CA ARG A 219 -17.45 -3.89 9.24
C ARG A 219 -16.68 -3.53 10.48
N PHE A 220 -15.73 -2.61 10.35
CA PHE A 220 -15.23 -1.85 11.51
C PHE A 220 -16.40 -1.00 12.06
N LYS A 221 -16.62 -1.07 13.38
CA LYS A 221 -17.57 -0.22 14.08
C LYS A 221 -16.92 1.09 14.49
#